data_7bdc0a1c9655c6671283eaf632164d44
#
_entry.id   7bdc0a1c9655c6671283eaf632164d44
#
_cell.length_a   1.000
_cell.length_b   1.000
_cell.length_c   1.000
_cell.angle_alpha   90.00
_cell.angle_beta   90.00
_cell.angle_gamma   90.00
#
_symmetry.space_group_name_H-M   'P 1'
#
loop_
_entity.id
_entity.type
_entity.pdbx_description
1 polymer ?
#
loop_
_entity_poly.entity_id
_entity_poly.type
_entity_poly.pdbx_seq_one_letter_code
_entity_poly.pdbx_strand_id
1 'polypeptide(L)'
;YNLYLDEADLGTEQNWQSIQEDYSSWSTMQLPNVWRRTPLKQRVGVVWVSKSITLSAQDMTADLELSFGLIDNEDITYFNGTRVGSIKKNDVSRKYTVPKELLKQGENIITIRVKNPLDIGGFRSGENSFYFRTISAKVSLAGNWRYKVGIPNIKEPPKRVHPKYLPSSLYNAMLYPFFDYKIRGVLWYQGESNVSKATEYGKLFPIMIQDWREKWQINMPFLFVQLPNRANMGIKQVNFREAQAQALNLDLVGMIPTIDIGDDYNVHPAN
;
A
#
# COMPACT_ATOMS: atom_id res chain seq x y z
N TYR A 1 6.09 10.82 13.48
CA TYR A 1 6.52 11.12 12.12
C TYR A 1 5.46 11.89 11.34
N ASN A 2 4.18 11.54 11.46
CA ASN A 2 3.08 12.28 10.83
C ASN A 2 3.01 13.75 11.30
N LEU A 3 3.23 14.01 12.58
CA LEU A 3 3.29 15.37 13.12
C LEU A 3 4.46 16.15 12.50
N TYR A 4 5.64 15.54 12.43
CA TYR A 4 6.80 16.12 11.76
C TYR A 4 6.49 16.51 10.29
N LEU A 5 5.76 15.67 9.55
CA LEU A 5 5.39 15.99 8.16
C LEU A 5 4.43 17.19 8.06
N ASP A 6 3.60 17.43 9.06
CA ASP A 6 2.72 18.59 9.09
C ASP A 6 3.47 19.87 9.49
N GLU A 7 4.38 19.77 10.46
CA GLU A 7 5.18 20.92 10.95
C GLU A 7 6.28 21.36 9.97
N ALA A 8 6.86 20.43 9.19
CA ALA A 8 7.94 20.73 8.26
C ALA A 8 7.47 21.10 6.85
N ASP A 9 6.15 21.17 6.62
CA ASP A 9 5.57 21.45 5.30
C ASP A 9 5.59 22.93 4.97
N LEU A 10 6.54 23.33 4.12
CA LEU A 10 6.67 24.70 3.61
C LEU A 10 5.40 25.19 2.90
N GLY A 11 4.64 24.31 2.28
CA GLY A 11 3.42 24.70 1.58
C GLY A 11 2.31 25.14 2.55
N THR A 12 2.24 24.55 3.73
CA THR A 12 1.34 24.99 4.80
C THR A 12 1.84 26.30 5.42
N GLU A 13 3.13 26.42 5.70
CA GLU A 13 3.75 27.60 6.27
C GLU A 13 3.60 28.84 5.35
N GLN A 14 3.81 28.66 4.04
CA GLN A 14 3.79 29.72 3.03
C GLN A 14 2.45 29.89 2.32
N ASN A 15 1.40 29.19 2.76
CA ASN A 15 0.04 29.24 2.20
C ASN A 15 -0.04 28.99 0.69
N TRP A 16 0.58 27.91 0.20
CA TRP A 16 0.60 27.55 -1.22
C TRP A 16 -0.78 27.22 -1.83
N GLN A 17 -1.83 27.11 -1.01
CA GLN A 17 -3.21 27.02 -1.50
C GLN A 17 -3.77 28.37 -1.94
N SER A 18 -3.10 29.50 -1.64
CA SER A 18 -3.61 30.83 -1.93
C SER A 18 -3.77 31.05 -3.43
N ILE A 19 -4.81 31.77 -3.83
CA ILE A 19 -4.99 32.23 -5.21
C ILE A 19 -3.93 33.23 -5.69
N GLN A 20 -3.12 33.74 -4.77
CA GLN A 20 -2.01 34.67 -5.06
C GLN A 20 -0.68 33.94 -5.28
N GLU A 21 -0.65 32.60 -5.09
CA GLU A 21 0.55 31.81 -5.33
C GLU A 21 0.93 31.82 -6.82
N ASP A 22 2.19 32.05 -7.09
CA ASP A 22 2.73 31.94 -8.46
C ASP A 22 3.06 30.49 -8.80
N TYR A 23 2.09 29.81 -9.37
CA TYR A 23 2.25 28.42 -9.82
C TYR A 23 3.15 28.28 -11.06
N SER A 24 3.56 29.37 -11.73
CA SER A 24 4.41 29.31 -12.91
C SER A 24 5.81 28.74 -12.60
N SER A 25 6.30 28.99 -11.39
CA SER A 25 7.58 28.48 -10.87
C SER A 25 7.55 27.00 -10.48
N TRP A 26 6.36 26.38 -10.41
CA TRP A 26 6.21 24.98 -10.03
C TRP A 26 6.57 24.05 -11.20
N SER A 27 7.18 22.91 -10.88
CA SER A 27 7.45 21.86 -11.86
C SER A 27 6.15 21.23 -12.37
N THR A 28 6.23 20.45 -13.46
CA THR A 28 5.05 19.83 -14.10
C THR A 28 5.16 18.31 -14.08
N MET A 29 4.01 17.62 -13.86
CA MET A 29 3.89 16.17 -13.99
C MET A 29 2.53 15.75 -14.51
N GLN A 30 2.44 14.52 -15.04
CA GLN A 30 1.18 13.91 -15.49
C GLN A 30 0.43 13.29 -14.34
N LEU A 31 -0.85 13.67 -14.16
CA LEU A 31 -1.78 13.05 -13.21
C LEU A 31 -3.05 12.58 -13.94
N PRO A 32 -3.76 11.55 -13.40
CA PRO A 32 -3.46 10.78 -12.19
C PRO A 32 -2.26 9.85 -12.39
N ASN A 33 -1.42 9.74 -11.38
CA ASN A 33 -0.31 8.79 -11.39
C ASN A 33 0.23 8.55 -9.95
N VAL A 34 0.82 7.39 -9.71
CA VAL A 34 1.56 7.12 -8.48
C VAL A 34 2.95 7.76 -8.55
N TRP A 35 3.50 8.19 -7.40
CA TRP A 35 4.75 8.97 -7.38
C TRP A 35 5.93 8.27 -8.07
N ARG A 36 6.03 6.93 -7.98
CA ARG A 36 7.10 6.16 -8.63
C ARG A 36 7.16 6.30 -10.16
N ARG A 37 6.05 6.68 -10.80
CA ARG A 37 5.93 6.90 -12.25
C ARG A 37 6.02 8.37 -12.65
N THR A 38 6.37 9.25 -11.72
CA THR A 38 6.53 10.69 -11.90
C THR A 38 7.97 11.09 -11.58
N PRO A 39 8.40 12.34 -11.83
CA PRO A 39 9.71 12.84 -11.43
C PRO A 39 9.98 12.73 -9.92
N LEU A 40 8.95 12.56 -9.09
CA LEU A 40 9.06 12.38 -7.64
C LEU A 40 9.64 11.03 -7.24
N LYS A 41 9.55 10.01 -8.11
CA LYS A 41 9.98 8.61 -7.83
C LYS A 41 9.26 8.07 -6.57
N GLN A 42 9.98 7.39 -5.68
CA GLN A 42 9.44 6.90 -4.40
C GLN A 42 9.60 7.97 -3.32
N ARG A 43 8.77 9.03 -3.38
CA ARG A 43 8.89 10.11 -2.42
C ARG A 43 7.88 9.98 -1.29
N VAL A 44 8.40 9.87 -0.07
CA VAL A 44 7.62 10.12 1.16
C VAL A 44 7.60 11.62 1.45
N GLY A 45 6.66 12.09 2.26
CA GLY A 45 6.53 13.47 2.68
C GLY A 45 5.27 14.16 2.20
N VAL A 46 5.37 15.44 1.91
CA VAL A 46 4.26 16.26 1.43
C VAL A 46 4.55 16.76 0.03
N VAL A 47 3.59 16.61 -0.86
CA VAL A 47 3.62 17.13 -2.22
C VAL A 47 2.34 17.93 -2.45
N TRP A 48 2.51 19.12 -2.98
CA TRP A 48 1.42 19.97 -3.40
C TRP A 48 1.28 19.91 -4.92
N VAL A 49 0.05 19.79 -5.39
CA VAL A 49 -0.26 19.80 -6.82
C VAL A 49 -1.33 20.83 -7.11
N SER A 50 -1.24 21.50 -8.26
CA SER A 50 -2.19 22.55 -8.65
C SER A 50 -2.55 22.46 -10.12
N LYS A 51 -3.80 22.79 -10.44
CA LYS A 51 -4.31 22.89 -11.80
C LYS A 51 -5.35 24.00 -11.89
N SER A 52 -5.28 24.82 -12.92
CA SER A 52 -6.36 25.73 -13.28
C SER A 52 -7.41 25.05 -14.15
N ILE A 53 -8.65 25.45 -13.96
CA ILE A 53 -9.81 25.09 -14.80
C ILE A 53 -10.56 26.36 -15.19
N THR A 54 -11.23 26.34 -16.32
CA THR A 54 -12.04 27.47 -16.78
C THR A 54 -13.51 27.13 -16.66
N LEU A 55 -14.28 27.98 -15.99
CA LEU A 55 -15.73 27.84 -15.84
C LEU A 55 -16.47 28.93 -16.63
N SER A 56 -17.60 28.53 -17.23
CA SER A 56 -18.53 29.46 -17.89
C SER A 56 -19.52 30.06 -16.86
N ALA A 57 -20.25 31.09 -17.26
CA ALA A 57 -21.31 31.66 -16.42
C ALA A 57 -22.38 30.61 -16.05
N GLN A 58 -22.68 29.67 -16.96
CA GLN A 58 -23.65 28.61 -16.71
C GLN A 58 -23.20 27.64 -15.63
N ASP A 59 -21.89 27.34 -15.55
CA ASP A 59 -21.33 26.42 -14.54
C ASP A 59 -21.44 26.95 -13.12
N MET A 60 -21.60 28.25 -12.94
CA MET A 60 -21.73 28.91 -11.64
C MET A 60 -23.13 28.80 -11.01
N THR A 61 -24.10 28.22 -11.70
CA THR A 61 -25.52 28.17 -11.25
C THR A 61 -25.75 27.05 -10.21
N ALA A 62 -24.85 26.12 -10.08
CA ALA A 62 -24.92 24.98 -9.13
C ALA A 62 -23.55 24.63 -8.58
N ASP A 63 -23.54 23.83 -7.52
CA ASP A 63 -22.32 23.29 -6.95
C ASP A 63 -21.55 22.43 -7.97
N LEU A 64 -20.22 22.41 -7.84
CA LEU A 64 -19.32 21.62 -8.68
C LEU A 64 -18.84 20.38 -7.90
N GLU A 65 -18.85 19.23 -8.54
CA GLU A 65 -18.24 18.00 -7.99
C GLU A 65 -16.80 17.88 -8.48
N LEU A 66 -15.86 17.67 -7.55
CA LEU A 66 -14.49 17.22 -7.82
C LEU A 66 -14.37 15.73 -7.51
N SER A 67 -13.73 14.98 -8.40
CA SER A 67 -13.41 13.57 -8.18
C SER A 67 -11.94 13.31 -8.51
N PHE A 68 -11.21 12.68 -7.58
CA PHE A 68 -9.79 12.33 -7.75
C PHE A 68 -9.53 10.83 -7.58
N GLY A 69 -10.59 10.04 -7.34
CA GLY A 69 -10.43 8.61 -7.05
C GLY A 69 -9.64 8.37 -5.76
N LEU A 70 -8.80 7.34 -5.76
CA LEU A 70 -7.99 6.98 -4.61
C LEU A 70 -6.70 7.80 -4.60
N ILE A 71 -6.46 8.53 -3.51
CA ILE A 71 -5.17 9.19 -3.22
C ILE A 71 -4.49 8.41 -2.11
N ASP A 72 -3.20 8.15 -2.24
CA ASP A 72 -2.47 7.38 -1.25
C ASP A 72 -2.15 8.23 -0.03
N ASN A 73 -2.65 7.74 1.10
CA ASN A 73 -2.72 8.24 2.45
C ASN A 73 -3.67 9.43 2.66
N GLU A 74 -3.18 10.64 2.78
CA GLU A 74 -3.98 11.79 3.20
C GLU A 74 -3.93 12.90 2.16
N ASP A 75 -5.08 13.53 1.92
CA ASP A 75 -5.13 14.77 1.15
C ASP A 75 -5.89 15.88 1.89
N ILE A 76 -5.58 17.10 1.50
CA ILE A 76 -6.41 18.29 1.74
C ILE A 76 -6.57 18.97 0.38
N THR A 77 -7.82 19.15 -0.02
CA THR A 77 -8.17 19.76 -1.31
C THR A 77 -8.74 21.16 -1.10
N TYR A 78 -8.22 22.09 -1.88
CA TYR A 78 -8.62 23.49 -1.89
C TYR A 78 -9.16 23.86 -3.27
N PHE A 79 -10.14 24.76 -3.27
CA PHE A 79 -10.67 25.40 -4.47
C PHE A 79 -10.64 26.92 -4.28
N ASN A 80 -9.95 27.62 -5.15
CA ASN A 80 -9.70 29.06 -5.04
C ASN A 80 -9.19 29.47 -3.63
N GLY A 81 -8.29 28.67 -3.05
CA GLY A 81 -7.71 28.90 -1.73
C GLY A 81 -8.57 28.44 -0.54
N THR A 82 -9.84 28.11 -0.75
CA THR A 82 -10.75 27.62 0.28
C THR A 82 -10.71 26.10 0.35
N ARG A 83 -10.57 25.54 1.56
CA ARG A 83 -10.62 24.09 1.76
C ARG A 83 -12.01 23.53 1.49
N VAL A 84 -12.11 22.56 0.59
CA VAL A 84 -13.37 21.90 0.19
C VAL A 84 -13.45 20.45 0.63
N GLY A 85 -12.32 19.83 0.99
CA GLY A 85 -12.33 18.45 1.46
C GLY A 85 -10.99 17.96 2.00
N SER A 86 -11.05 16.81 2.71
CA SER A 86 -9.87 16.11 3.24
C SER A 86 -10.25 14.69 3.65
N ILE A 87 -9.44 13.71 3.29
CA ILE A 87 -9.58 12.31 3.70
C ILE A 87 -8.21 11.78 4.14
N LYS A 88 -8.18 11.06 5.29
CA LYS A 88 -6.97 10.48 5.90
C LYS A 88 -6.85 8.97 5.69
N LYS A 89 -7.48 8.42 4.66
CA LYS A 89 -7.50 6.99 4.35
C LYS A 89 -7.09 6.77 2.92
N ASN A 90 -6.36 5.69 2.64
CA ASN A 90 -5.87 5.36 1.30
C ASN A 90 -6.83 4.51 0.45
N ASP A 91 -7.88 3.97 1.05
CA ASP A 91 -8.89 3.09 0.46
C ASP A 91 -10.25 3.78 0.19
N VAL A 92 -10.34 5.08 0.45
CA VAL A 92 -11.55 5.89 0.24
C VAL A 92 -11.38 6.79 -0.97
N SER A 93 -12.33 6.72 -1.90
CA SER A 93 -12.37 7.59 -3.09
C SER A 93 -12.67 9.04 -2.70
N ARG A 94 -11.89 9.98 -3.27
CA ARG A 94 -12.06 11.42 -3.06
C ARG A 94 -13.12 11.96 -3.99
N LYS A 95 -14.21 12.38 -3.39
CA LYS A 95 -15.25 13.17 -4.05
C LYS A 95 -15.61 14.34 -3.15
N TYR A 96 -15.50 15.55 -3.67
CA TYR A 96 -15.73 16.77 -2.92
C TYR A 96 -16.72 17.66 -3.66
N THR A 97 -17.62 18.25 -2.92
CA THR A 97 -18.54 19.28 -3.42
C THR A 97 -17.89 20.64 -3.21
N VAL A 98 -17.83 21.43 -4.26
CA VAL A 98 -17.41 22.84 -4.22
C VAL A 98 -18.68 23.67 -4.27
N PRO A 99 -19.02 24.40 -3.20
CA PRO A 99 -20.18 25.30 -3.19
C PRO A 99 -20.09 26.35 -4.30
N LYS A 100 -21.20 26.64 -4.94
CA LYS A 100 -21.28 27.59 -6.07
C LYS A 100 -20.75 28.99 -5.73
N GLU A 101 -20.82 29.38 -4.45
CA GLU A 101 -20.32 30.67 -3.94
C GLU A 101 -18.79 30.79 -4.05
N LEU A 102 -18.07 29.67 -4.19
CA LEU A 102 -16.62 29.65 -4.42
C LEU A 102 -16.21 29.67 -5.89
N LEU A 103 -17.18 29.46 -6.79
CA LEU A 103 -16.93 29.43 -8.24
C LEU A 103 -16.76 30.84 -8.78
N LYS A 104 -15.89 31.00 -9.78
CA LYS A 104 -15.69 32.24 -10.52
C LYS A 104 -15.84 31.99 -12.02
N GLN A 105 -16.43 32.93 -12.74
CA GLN A 105 -16.37 32.89 -14.18
C GLN A 105 -14.92 33.07 -14.65
N GLY A 106 -14.49 32.25 -15.59
CA GLY A 106 -13.11 32.23 -16.06
C GLY A 106 -12.25 31.24 -15.23
N GLU A 107 -11.05 31.64 -14.91
CA GLU A 107 -10.07 30.79 -14.28
C GLU A 107 -10.37 30.53 -12.79
N ASN A 108 -10.33 29.24 -12.41
CA ASN A 108 -10.41 28.75 -11.04
C ASN A 108 -9.25 27.80 -10.78
N ILE A 109 -8.78 27.76 -9.54
CA ILE A 109 -7.60 26.99 -9.16
C ILE A 109 -7.99 25.87 -8.18
N ILE A 110 -7.59 24.65 -8.53
CA ILE A 110 -7.64 23.48 -7.66
C ILE A 110 -6.24 23.25 -7.13
N THR A 111 -6.08 23.20 -5.80
CA THR A 111 -4.81 22.87 -5.15
C THR A 111 -5.03 21.68 -4.21
N ILE A 112 -4.16 20.68 -4.28
CA ILE A 112 -4.25 19.48 -3.46
C ILE A 112 -2.91 19.29 -2.73
N ARG A 113 -2.98 19.25 -1.41
CA ARG A 113 -1.89 18.82 -0.54
C ARG A 113 -2.00 17.32 -0.33
N VAL A 114 -1.02 16.56 -0.77
CA VAL A 114 -0.96 15.10 -0.57
C VAL A 114 0.13 14.79 0.44
N LYS A 115 -0.24 14.20 1.59
CA LYS A 115 0.70 13.74 2.60
C LYS A 115 0.86 12.23 2.52
N ASN A 116 2.08 11.79 2.25
CA ASN A 116 2.46 10.39 2.16
C ASN A 116 3.57 10.07 3.17
N PRO A 117 3.26 9.45 4.31
CA PRO A 117 4.26 9.06 5.30
C PRO A 117 4.99 7.75 4.96
N LEU A 118 4.55 7.04 3.93
CA LEU A 118 5.06 5.73 3.50
C LEU A 118 5.63 5.83 2.07
N ASP A 119 5.68 4.74 1.34
CA ASP A 119 6.51 4.59 0.14
C ASP A 119 5.84 4.87 -1.22
N ILE A 120 4.56 4.56 -1.41
CA ILE A 120 3.96 4.60 -2.76
C ILE A 120 3.60 6.04 -3.17
N GLY A 121 2.69 6.66 -2.46
CA GLY A 121 2.17 8.02 -2.72
C GLY A 121 1.48 8.22 -4.06
N GLY A 122 0.71 9.30 -4.16
CA GLY A 122 0.11 9.77 -5.40
C GLY A 122 -1.33 9.35 -5.63
N PHE A 123 -1.76 9.45 -6.88
CA PHE A 123 -3.14 9.19 -7.33
C PHE A 123 -3.21 7.80 -7.95
N ARG A 124 -3.93 6.88 -7.30
CA ARG A 124 -3.94 5.45 -7.62
C ARG A 124 -5.04 5.04 -8.59
N SER A 125 -6.08 5.84 -8.74
CA SER A 125 -7.17 5.57 -9.67
C SER A 125 -6.84 6.05 -11.09
N GLY A 126 -7.47 5.43 -12.09
CA GLY A 126 -7.34 5.82 -13.49
C GLY A 126 -8.12 7.12 -13.82
N GLU A 127 -7.94 7.58 -15.05
CA GLU A 127 -8.48 8.86 -15.56
C GLU A 127 -10.00 8.99 -15.44
N ASN A 128 -10.75 7.91 -15.55
CA ASN A 128 -12.22 7.92 -15.44
C ASN A 128 -12.73 8.42 -14.08
N SER A 129 -11.89 8.34 -13.04
CA SER A 129 -12.18 8.82 -11.68
C SER A 129 -11.59 10.20 -11.40
N PHE A 130 -10.95 10.82 -12.39
CA PHE A 130 -10.18 12.06 -12.25
C PHE A 130 -10.81 13.18 -13.09
N TYR A 131 -11.81 13.84 -12.52
CA TYR A 131 -12.64 14.81 -13.25
C TYR A 131 -13.21 15.88 -12.34
N PHE A 132 -13.69 16.96 -12.93
CA PHE A 132 -14.73 17.79 -12.33
C PHE A 132 -16.03 17.67 -13.10
N ARG A 133 -17.14 17.90 -12.41
CA ARG A 133 -18.48 17.90 -13.00
C ARG A 133 -19.21 19.15 -12.59
N THR A 134 -19.73 19.86 -13.59
CA THR A 134 -20.66 20.97 -13.43
C THR A 134 -22.07 20.52 -13.84
N ILE A 135 -23.04 21.43 -13.79
CA ILE A 135 -24.39 21.19 -14.30
C ILE A 135 -24.38 20.92 -15.80
N SER A 136 -23.41 21.48 -16.54
CA SER A 136 -23.35 21.43 -17.99
C SER A 136 -22.47 20.30 -18.52
N ALA A 137 -21.43 19.88 -17.78
CA ALA A 137 -20.44 18.94 -18.31
C ALA A 137 -19.72 18.14 -17.21
N LYS A 138 -19.20 16.97 -17.63
CA LYS A 138 -18.14 16.23 -16.92
C LYS A 138 -16.83 16.37 -17.69
N VAL A 139 -15.82 16.99 -17.08
CA VAL A 139 -14.55 17.33 -17.72
C VAL A 139 -13.41 16.60 -17.03
N SER A 140 -12.55 15.95 -17.82
CA SER A 140 -11.35 15.27 -17.29
C SER A 140 -10.36 16.28 -16.69
N LEU A 141 -9.81 15.93 -15.53
CA LEU A 141 -8.70 16.64 -14.90
C LEU A 141 -7.36 15.98 -15.23
N ALA A 142 -7.34 14.85 -15.95
CA ALA A 142 -6.12 14.17 -16.34
C ALA A 142 -5.21 15.08 -17.19
N GLY A 143 -3.92 14.80 -17.15
CA GLY A 143 -2.92 15.54 -17.91
C GLY A 143 -1.94 16.29 -17.02
N ASN A 144 -1.44 17.42 -17.52
CA ASN A 144 -0.42 18.22 -16.82
C ASN A 144 -0.97 18.92 -15.59
N TRP A 145 -0.29 18.72 -14.46
CA TRP A 145 -0.47 19.43 -13.19
C TRP A 145 0.85 20.08 -12.78
N ARG A 146 0.77 21.23 -12.18
CA ARG A 146 1.90 21.84 -11.48
C ARG A 146 2.13 21.12 -10.17
N TYR A 147 3.39 20.96 -9.73
CA TYR A 147 3.70 20.40 -8.43
C TYR A 147 4.89 21.05 -7.76
N LYS A 148 4.89 21.03 -6.45
CA LYS A 148 5.99 21.51 -5.61
C LYS A 148 6.10 20.62 -4.37
N VAL A 149 7.32 20.37 -3.94
CA VAL A 149 7.58 19.49 -2.79
C VAL A 149 7.53 20.31 -1.52
N GLY A 150 6.62 19.94 -0.59
CA GLY A 150 6.44 20.64 0.68
C GLY A 150 7.62 20.45 1.64
N ILE A 151 8.33 19.31 1.56
CA ILE A 151 9.48 19.03 2.43
C ILE A 151 10.66 18.62 1.58
N PRO A 152 11.53 19.58 1.14
CA PRO A 152 12.67 19.28 0.27
C PRO A 152 13.70 18.33 0.90
N ASN A 153 14.01 18.52 2.18
CA ASN A 153 15.01 17.77 2.95
C ASN A 153 14.31 16.90 4.01
N ILE A 154 13.61 15.88 3.54
CA ILE A 154 12.85 15.02 4.43
C ILE A 154 13.76 14.13 5.29
N LYS A 155 13.46 14.02 6.57
CA LYS A 155 14.04 13.00 7.44
C LYS A 155 13.44 11.64 7.09
N GLU A 156 14.27 10.61 7.04
CA GLU A 156 13.76 9.26 6.82
C GLU A 156 12.73 8.88 7.90
N PRO A 157 11.66 8.18 7.52
CA PRO A 157 10.73 7.66 8.50
C PRO A 157 11.46 6.69 9.45
N PRO A 158 11.09 6.66 10.74
CA PRO A 158 11.65 5.68 11.66
C PRO A 158 11.40 4.28 11.08
N LYS A 159 12.43 3.44 11.07
CA LYS A 159 12.30 2.05 10.64
C LYS A 159 11.21 1.38 11.48
N ARG A 160 10.09 1.04 10.86
CA ARG A 160 9.06 0.25 11.51
C ARG A 160 9.59 -1.17 11.68
N VAL A 161 9.94 -1.53 12.89
CA VAL A 161 10.09 -2.94 13.24
C VAL A 161 8.66 -3.49 13.37
N HIS A 162 8.22 -4.20 12.34
CA HIS A 162 6.89 -4.83 12.41
C HIS A 162 6.94 -5.93 13.49
N PRO A 163 5.96 -6.01 14.41
CA PRO A 163 5.98 -6.98 15.52
C PRO A 163 6.29 -8.41 15.08
N LYS A 164 5.86 -8.83 13.89
CA LYS A 164 6.16 -10.17 13.34
C LYS A 164 7.65 -10.47 13.14
N TYR A 165 8.52 -9.45 13.11
CA TYR A 165 9.97 -9.63 12.99
C TYR A 165 10.71 -9.56 14.34
N LEU A 166 9.99 -9.26 15.43
CA LEU A 166 10.56 -9.33 16.77
C LEU A 166 10.67 -10.81 17.20
N PRO A 167 11.75 -11.21 17.85
CA PRO A 167 11.90 -12.57 18.36
C PRO A 167 10.70 -12.97 19.21
N SER A 168 10.22 -14.18 19.03
CA SER A 168 9.10 -14.79 19.77
C SER A 168 7.74 -14.08 19.70
N SER A 169 7.60 -12.96 18.99
CA SER A 169 6.33 -12.23 18.93
C SER A 169 5.18 -13.06 18.40
N LEU A 170 5.39 -13.76 17.27
CA LEU A 170 4.37 -14.61 16.68
C LEU A 170 4.05 -15.81 17.58
N TYR A 171 5.08 -16.42 18.15
CA TYR A 171 4.91 -17.51 19.10
C TYR A 171 4.06 -17.05 20.30
N ASN A 172 4.42 -15.98 20.98
CA ASN A 172 3.75 -15.49 22.17
C ASN A 172 2.30 -15.04 21.91
N ALA A 173 2.04 -14.46 20.75
CA ALA A 173 0.73 -13.90 20.42
C ALA A 173 -0.20 -14.92 19.73
N MET A 174 0.34 -15.88 18.99
CA MET A 174 -0.45 -16.72 18.09
C MET A 174 -0.37 -18.22 18.37
N LEU A 175 0.62 -18.68 19.12
CA LEU A 175 0.76 -20.10 19.47
C LEU A 175 0.57 -20.34 20.98
N TYR A 176 1.29 -19.62 21.81
CA TYR A 176 1.26 -19.81 23.25
C TYR A 176 -0.15 -19.83 23.86
N PRO A 177 -1.10 -18.96 23.46
CA PRO A 177 -2.47 -18.99 23.99
C PRO A 177 -3.29 -20.24 23.64
N PHE A 178 -2.80 -21.04 22.67
CA PHE A 178 -3.51 -22.25 22.21
C PHE A 178 -2.97 -23.56 22.79
N PHE A 179 -1.92 -23.57 23.58
CA PHE A 179 -1.35 -24.82 24.10
C PHE A 179 -2.28 -25.57 25.07
N ASP A 180 -3.23 -24.88 25.67
CA ASP A 180 -4.28 -25.52 26.50
C ASP A 180 -5.38 -26.20 25.66
N TYR A 181 -5.45 -25.91 24.35
CA TYR A 181 -6.38 -26.60 23.47
C TYR A 181 -5.88 -27.99 23.10
N LYS A 182 -6.75 -28.99 23.24
CA LYS A 182 -6.43 -30.34 22.80
C LYS A 182 -6.55 -30.46 21.29
N ILE A 183 -5.42 -30.67 20.62
CA ILE A 183 -5.37 -30.93 19.17
C ILE A 183 -5.00 -32.39 18.91
N ARG A 184 -5.42 -32.95 17.77
CA ARG A 184 -5.10 -34.32 17.39
C ARG A 184 -3.93 -34.47 16.45
N GLY A 185 -3.52 -33.39 15.82
CA GLY A 185 -2.44 -33.35 14.85
C GLY A 185 -2.35 -32.00 14.18
N VAL A 186 -1.35 -31.83 13.34
CA VAL A 186 -1.12 -30.59 12.59
C VAL A 186 -1.12 -30.89 11.10
N LEU A 187 -1.83 -30.06 10.34
CA LEU A 187 -1.73 -29.97 8.89
C LEU A 187 -0.93 -28.71 8.55
N TRP A 188 0.22 -28.87 7.90
CA TRP A 188 1.15 -27.80 7.64
C TRP A 188 1.32 -27.55 6.15
N TYR A 189 1.01 -26.32 5.72
CA TYR A 189 1.26 -25.89 4.34
C TYR A 189 1.90 -24.50 4.36
N GLN A 190 3.21 -24.46 4.25
CA GLN A 190 4.01 -23.24 4.34
C GLN A 190 5.42 -23.49 3.76
N GLY A 191 6.09 -22.44 3.30
CA GLY A 191 7.48 -22.55 2.90
C GLY A 191 7.93 -21.57 1.83
N GLU A 192 7.03 -20.92 1.11
CA GLU A 192 7.29 -20.12 -0.09
C GLU A 192 8.31 -19.00 0.16
N SER A 193 8.17 -18.30 1.28
CA SER A 193 9.12 -17.24 1.69
C SER A 193 10.48 -17.77 2.14
N ASN A 194 10.60 -19.08 2.36
CA ASN A 194 11.82 -19.73 2.85
C ASN A 194 12.61 -20.43 1.74
N VAL A 195 12.15 -20.45 0.49
CA VAL A 195 12.78 -21.18 -0.64
C VAL A 195 14.25 -20.80 -0.83
N SER A 196 14.64 -19.54 -0.61
CA SER A 196 16.02 -19.08 -0.68
C SER A 196 16.88 -19.49 0.52
N LYS A 197 16.28 -20.10 1.57
CA LYS A 197 16.91 -20.49 2.85
C LYS A 197 16.69 -21.98 3.14
N ALA A 198 16.79 -22.83 2.11
CA ALA A 198 16.50 -24.26 2.21
C ALA A 198 17.29 -24.96 3.34
N THR A 199 18.58 -24.72 3.44
CA THR A 199 19.44 -25.33 4.48
C THR A 199 19.02 -24.97 5.90
N GLU A 200 18.63 -23.73 6.12
CA GLU A 200 18.10 -23.25 7.40
C GLU A 200 16.75 -23.89 7.72
N TYR A 201 15.85 -23.93 6.73
CA TYR A 201 14.52 -24.54 6.86
C TYR A 201 14.59 -26.02 7.21
N GLY A 202 15.47 -26.78 6.55
CA GLY A 202 15.65 -28.22 6.79
C GLY A 202 16.09 -28.54 8.23
N LYS A 203 16.74 -27.59 8.92
CA LYS A 203 17.08 -27.69 10.35
C LYS A 203 15.94 -27.26 11.25
N LEU A 204 15.32 -26.11 10.94
CA LEU A 204 14.32 -25.49 11.80
C LEU A 204 12.97 -26.20 11.77
N PHE A 205 12.57 -26.79 10.65
CA PHE A 205 11.28 -27.43 10.52
C PHE A 205 11.14 -28.66 11.41
N PRO A 206 12.10 -29.61 11.45
CA PRO A 206 12.05 -30.71 12.43
C PRO A 206 12.09 -30.22 13.88
N ILE A 207 12.88 -29.20 14.19
CA ILE A 207 12.96 -28.60 15.54
C ILE A 207 11.61 -28.02 15.95
N MET A 208 10.93 -27.31 15.06
CA MET A 208 9.59 -26.75 15.32
C MET A 208 8.58 -27.85 15.63
N ILE A 209 8.58 -28.96 14.88
CA ILE A 209 7.69 -30.10 15.14
C ILE A 209 7.93 -30.66 16.54
N GLN A 210 9.18 -30.84 16.92
CA GLN A 210 9.55 -31.35 18.24
C GLN A 210 9.14 -30.39 19.36
N ASP A 211 9.43 -29.08 19.19
CA ASP A 211 9.05 -28.03 20.16
C ASP A 211 7.53 -28.00 20.36
N TRP A 212 6.76 -28.06 19.30
CA TRP A 212 5.30 -28.09 19.42
C TRP A 212 4.79 -29.33 20.15
N ARG A 213 5.33 -30.52 19.86
CA ARG A 213 5.00 -31.75 20.60
C ARG A 213 5.31 -31.63 22.09
N GLU A 214 6.47 -31.05 22.42
CA GLU A 214 6.85 -30.77 23.79
C GLU A 214 5.88 -29.81 24.49
N LYS A 215 5.53 -28.70 23.83
CA LYS A 215 4.61 -27.68 24.39
C LYS A 215 3.18 -28.20 24.58
N TRP A 216 2.67 -28.99 23.63
CA TRP A 216 1.37 -29.66 23.79
C TRP A 216 1.42 -30.93 24.64
N GLN A 217 2.60 -31.40 25.03
CA GLN A 217 2.82 -32.62 25.80
C GLN A 217 2.22 -33.86 25.15
N ILE A 218 2.18 -33.93 23.83
CA ILE A 218 1.66 -35.05 23.04
C ILE A 218 2.56 -35.29 21.81
N ASN A 219 2.78 -36.58 21.49
CA ASN A 219 3.43 -36.95 20.24
C ASN A 219 2.40 -37.01 19.11
N MET A 220 1.91 -35.83 18.71
CA MET A 220 0.87 -35.71 17.69
C MET A 220 1.38 -35.95 16.28
N PRO A 221 0.54 -36.52 15.37
CA PRO A 221 0.84 -36.58 13.95
C PRO A 221 1.06 -35.19 13.34
N PHE A 222 2.02 -35.10 12.42
CA PHE A 222 2.31 -33.90 11.68
C PHE A 222 2.33 -34.20 10.18
N LEU A 223 1.34 -33.71 9.46
CA LEU A 223 1.24 -33.90 8.02
C LEU A 223 1.53 -32.59 7.31
N PHE A 224 2.43 -32.60 6.35
CA PHE A 224 2.77 -31.40 5.61
C PHE A 224 2.69 -31.56 4.12
N VAL A 225 2.38 -30.46 3.43
CA VAL A 225 2.36 -30.38 1.98
C VAL A 225 3.74 -29.91 1.51
N GLN A 226 4.38 -30.71 0.66
CA GLN A 226 5.59 -30.30 -0.03
C GLN A 226 5.23 -29.23 -1.07
N LEU A 227 6.00 -28.14 -1.16
CA LEU A 227 5.69 -27.06 -2.10
C LEU A 227 5.63 -27.55 -3.55
N PRO A 228 4.64 -27.10 -4.34
CA PRO A 228 4.45 -27.45 -5.72
C PRO A 228 5.55 -26.86 -6.62
N ASN A 229 5.50 -27.19 -7.89
CA ASN A 229 6.33 -26.56 -8.92
C ASN A 229 6.04 -25.08 -9.02
N ARG A 230 7.08 -24.31 -9.37
CA ARG A 230 6.98 -22.90 -9.75
C ARG A 230 8.05 -22.56 -10.78
N ALA A 231 7.61 -22.01 -11.90
CA ALA A 231 8.51 -21.48 -12.93
C ALA A 231 9.47 -20.43 -12.33
N ASN A 232 10.68 -20.35 -12.87
CA ASN A 232 11.72 -19.39 -12.48
C ASN A 232 12.39 -19.59 -11.10
N MET A 233 12.04 -20.63 -10.34
CA MET A 233 12.72 -20.94 -9.07
C MET A 233 13.88 -21.95 -9.22
N GLY A 234 13.85 -22.79 -10.25
CA GLY A 234 14.92 -23.72 -10.60
C GLY A 234 15.42 -24.56 -9.42
N ILE A 235 16.74 -24.70 -9.30
CA ILE A 235 17.38 -25.52 -8.25
C ILE A 235 17.02 -25.11 -6.81
N LYS A 236 16.65 -23.87 -6.58
CA LYS A 236 16.25 -23.40 -5.23
C LYS A 236 14.97 -24.10 -4.77
N GLN A 237 14.00 -24.30 -5.67
CA GLN A 237 12.77 -25.01 -5.35
C GLN A 237 13.05 -26.50 -5.05
N VAL A 238 13.92 -27.12 -5.82
CA VAL A 238 14.35 -28.52 -5.60
C VAL A 238 14.99 -28.65 -4.23
N ASN A 239 16.00 -27.84 -3.93
CA ASN A 239 16.70 -27.87 -2.64
C ASN A 239 15.75 -27.61 -1.46
N PHE A 240 14.74 -26.76 -1.65
CA PHE A 240 13.77 -26.47 -0.60
C PHE A 240 12.84 -27.67 -0.35
N ARG A 241 12.37 -28.36 -1.38
CA ARG A 241 11.57 -29.58 -1.24
C ARG A 241 12.35 -30.70 -0.54
N GLU A 242 13.62 -30.84 -0.86
CA GLU A 242 14.51 -31.78 -0.14
C GLU A 242 14.68 -31.36 1.35
N ALA A 243 14.76 -30.07 1.61
CA ALA A 243 14.81 -29.55 2.98
C ALA A 243 13.51 -29.81 3.76
N GLN A 244 12.34 -29.69 3.12
CA GLN A 244 11.06 -30.08 3.71
C GLN A 244 11.05 -31.57 4.08
N ALA A 245 11.58 -32.44 3.21
CA ALA A 245 11.60 -33.89 3.40
C ALA A 245 12.47 -34.33 4.60
N GLN A 246 13.38 -33.49 5.10
CA GLN A 246 14.16 -33.80 6.31
C GLN A 246 13.27 -34.08 7.53
N ALA A 247 12.07 -33.52 7.59
CA ALA A 247 11.13 -33.78 8.66
C ALA A 247 10.61 -35.20 8.71
N LEU A 248 10.68 -35.94 7.60
CA LEU A 248 10.27 -37.37 7.53
C LEU A 248 11.16 -38.30 8.40
N ASN A 249 12.31 -37.83 8.86
CA ASN A 249 13.13 -38.56 9.83
C ASN A 249 12.53 -38.59 11.24
N LEU A 250 11.45 -37.86 11.49
CA LEU A 250 10.71 -37.89 12.76
C LEU A 250 9.52 -38.87 12.70
N ASP A 251 9.25 -39.52 13.82
CA ASP A 251 8.07 -40.38 13.96
C ASP A 251 6.78 -39.58 13.76
N LEU A 252 5.74 -40.24 13.23
CA LEU A 252 4.41 -39.66 13.02
C LEU A 252 4.44 -38.38 12.16
N VAL A 253 5.38 -38.27 11.23
CA VAL A 253 5.41 -37.23 10.24
C VAL A 253 5.13 -37.80 8.85
N GLY A 254 4.24 -37.15 8.10
CA GLY A 254 3.91 -37.52 6.73
C GLY A 254 3.98 -36.35 5.79
N MET A 255 4.32 -36.61 4.53
CA MET A 255 4.44 -35.61 3.48
C MET A 255 3.49 -35.91 2.33
N ILE A 256 2.84 -34.88 1.82
CA ILE A 256 2.02 -34.94 0.60
C ILE A 256 2.76 -34.19 -0.50
N PRO A 257 3.28 -34.87 -1.52
CA PRO A 257 3.90 -34.22 -2.66
C PRO A 257 2.84 -33.56 -3.55
N THR A 258 3.13 -32.38 -4.09
CA THR A 258 2.21 -31.62 -4.98
C THR A 258 2.92 -31.12 -6.24
N ILE A 259 4.01 -31.79 -6.62
CA ILE A 259 4.84 -31.39 -7.77
C ILE A 259 4.09 -31.42 -9.10
N ASP A 260 3.10 -32.27 -9.23
CA ASP A 260 2.32 -32.57 -10.44
C ASP A 260 0.97 -31.84 -10.51
N ILE A 261 0.57 -31.17 -9.42
CA ILE A 261 -0.74 -30.49 -9.32
C ILE A 261 -0.64 -28.99 -9.11
N GLY A 262 0.58 -28.42 -9.06
CA GLY A 262 0.81 -26.99 -8.92
C GLY A 262 0.68 -26.24 -10.25
N ASP A 263 0.49 -24.92 -10.16
CA ASP A 263 0.56 -24.01 -11.29
C ASP A 263 1.94 -23.34 -11.33
N ASP A 264 2.63 -23.42 -12.46
CA ASP A 264 3.99 -22.91 -12.62
C ASP A 264 4.10 -21.39 -12.47
N TYR A 265 3.03 -20.66 -12.70
CA TYR A 265 3.02 -19.19 -12.76
C TYR A 265 2.19 -18.55 -11.64
N ASN A 266 1.25 -19.28 -11.07
CA ASN A 266 0.36 -18.78 -10.02
C ASN A 266 0.47 -19.59 -8.74
N VAL A 267 0.93 -19.01 -7.66
CA VAL A 267 1.00 -19.65 -6.33
C VAL A 267 -0.35 -19.79 -5.63
N HIS A 268 -1.39 -19.17 -6.21
CA HIS A 268 -2.77 -19.23 -5.74
C HIS A 268 -3.69 -19.52 -6.94
N PRO A 269 -3.61 -20.74 -7.54
CA PRO A 269 -4.49 -21.11 -8.64
C PRO A 269 -5.95 -21.08 -8.19
N ALA A 270 -6.85 -20.75 -9.12
CA ALA A 270 -8.28 -20.62 -8.84
C ALA A 270 -9.01 -21.94 -8.61
N ASN A 271 -8.35 -23.09 -8.85
CA ASN A 271 -8.92 -24.45 -8.72
C ASN A 271 -8.03 -25.31 -7.83
#